data_90fcb27bed7c9929be406354c88b4797
#
_entry.id   90fcb27bed7c9929be406354c88b4797
#
_cell.length_a   1.000
_cell.length_b   1.000
_cell.length_c   1.000
_cell.angle_alpha   90.00
_cell.angle_beta   90.00
_cell.angle_gamma   90.00
#
_symmetry.space_group_name_H-M   'P 1'
#
loop_
_entity.id
_entity.type
_entity.pdbx_description
1 polymer ?
#
loop_
_entity_poly.entity_id
_entity_poly.type
_entity_poly.pdbx_seq_one_letter_code
_entity_poly.pdbx_strand_id
1 'polypeptide(L)'
;MKRILAFLLACMTVLALSVGVTGCKKDSGKTPAGTTDAGGEPAGSVTTGGGEDDQRPEREDFESADYWMVIDGGQDTRWYINDENSDTSSVPTLSWAFYNRNSFLEEYFNIRIHMRKLEKKYGMNTELTMMANSGADNVDVVLGIAADVMPSAIPNGLVADLNKLDGLNLGASYWDQRIQKGYQINGKLFTLEGDFTVFDELCTYGVLANGSLWGLWGYYDTYGSPLEVVKDGKWTYETMCSMFRDRSDLNNGSGEALTKDSKWGLLTESPLPYILYLGSGKSTILTQEDQSLKLVFTERTEYALCQDMLDKLLKGIAENGEVLFADASHGVLSDANAWGEIWGMFANNQALFYTTTLSSAINITGMMKDSFNVMPTPMYEEGQDGFYSYCSAYSHLPLMIPANALRHADRTAKITDAMGYFSRYAAKEGQRTVVAAEYEWLMINKICQTSEDQEMLELIFASKVFDTDGAMRITGVQAAVDDLAQKQKSGELSSTLGGLRANAMGNLTKFINNMNEKVPN
;
A
#
# COMPACT_ATOMS: atom_id res chain seq x y z
N MET A 1 -11.51 -6.33 35.68
CA MET A 1 -12.93 -6.57 35.40
C MET A 1 -13.83 -5.34 35.55
N LYS A 2 -13.81 -4.56 36.66
CA LYS A 2 -14.69 -3.38 36.78
C LYS A 2 -14.41 -2.21 35.81
N ARG A 3 -13.19 -2.03 35.32
CA ARG A 3 -12.81 -0.96 34.36
C ARG A 3 -13.17 -1.34 32.91
N ILE A 4 -13.15 -2.61 32.55
CA ILE A 4 -13.56 -3.12 31.23
C ILE A 4 -15.08 -3.02 31.04
N LEU A 5 -15.84 -3.25 32.12
CA LEU A 5 -17.30 -3.13 32.10
C LEU A 5 -17.79 -1.67 31.96
N ALA A 6 -17.02 -0.69 32.50
CA ALA A 6 -17.33 0.72 32.35
C ALA A 6 -17.06 1.24 30.93
N PHE A 7 -16.06 0.70 30.25
CA PHE A 7 -15.74 1.05 28.86
C PHE A 7 -16.77 0.53 27.87
N LEU A 8 -17.22 -0.70 28.05
CA LEU A 8 -18.31 -1.30 27.24
C LEU A 8 -19.66 -0.58 27.43
N LEU A 9 -19.93 -0.04 28.63
CA LEU A 9 -21.15 0.72 28.87
C LEU A 9 -21.11 2.13 28.24
N ALA A 10 -19.93 2.75 28.16
CA ALA A 10 -19.75 4.04 27.51
C ALA A 10 -19.93 3.94 25.97
N CYS A 11 -19.44 2.88 25.35
CA CYS A 11 -19.65 2.64 23.91
C CYS A 11 -21.11 2.38 23.55
N MET A 12 -21.88 1.72 24.42
CA MET A 12 -23.32 1.49 24.18
C MET A 12 -24.19 2.74 24.33
N THR A 13 -23.77 3.74 25.11
CA THR A 13 -24.53 4.99 25.28
C THR A 13 -24.33 5.98 24.13
N VAL A 14 -23.25 5.91 23.38
CA VAL A 14 -23.03 6.75 22.19
C VAL A 14 -23.84 6.24 20.99
N LEU A 15 -24.10 4.93 20.88
CA LEU A 15 -24.96 4.36 19.82
C LEU A 15 -26.47 4.59 20.01
N ALA A 16 -26.90 5.01 21.20
CA ALA A 16 -28.33 5.19 21.51
C ALA A 16 -28.84 6.63 21.27
N LEU A 17 -27.99 7.59 20.91
CA LEU A 17 -28.38 9.01 20.78
C LEU A 17 -28.53 9.50 19.33
N SER A 18 -28.40 8.65 18.33
CA SER A 18 -28.51 9.02 16.92
C SER A 18 -29.85 8.66 16.22
N VAL A 19 -30.89 8.27 16.99
CA VAL A 19 -32.21 8.01 16.41
C VAL A 19 -33.23 8.97 16.99
N GLY A 20 -33.59 9.99 16.21
CA GLY A 20 -34.83 10.72 16.37
C GLY A 20 -34.72 12.23 16.32
N VAL A 21 -34.84 12.84 15.15
CA VAL A 21 -35.74 13.95 14.90
C VAL A 21 -36.05 14.01 13.39
N THR A 22 -37.19 13.53 13.00
CA THR A 22 -37.86 13.90 11.75
C THR A 22 -38.88 15.00 12.05
N GLY A 23 -38.90 16.03 11.22
CA GLY A 23 -40.06 16.93 11.25
C GLY A 23 -39.94 18.28 10.59
N CYS A 24 -40.21 18.34 9.29
CA CYS A 24 -41.02 19.33 8.54
C CYS A 24 -40.76 20.84 8.54
N LYS A 25 -40.60 21.33 7.34
CA LYS A 25 -41.29 22.32 6.47
C LYS A 25 -40.64 23.68 6.22
N LYS A 26 -40.41 23.87 4.89
CA LYS A 26 -40.66 25.04 3.98
C LYS A 26 -40.60 26.47 4.55
N ASP A 27 -39.76 27.35 3.97
CA ASP A 27 -40.11 28.22 2.84
C ASP A 27 -38.94 29.10 2.36
N SER A 28 -38.92 29.20 1.06
CA SER A 28 -38.44 30.23 0.10
C SER A 28 -37.58 31.44 0.54
N GLY A 29 -36.49 31.68 -0.23
CA GLY A 29 -36.07 33.04 -0.51
C GLY A 29 -34.59 33.32 -0.80
N LYS A 30 -34.24 33.32 -2.09
CA LYS A 30 -33.20 34.16 -2.76
C LYS A 30 -31.72 34.05 -2.36
N THR A 31 -30.95 33.58 -3.34
CA THR A 31 -29.49 33.73 -3.57
C THR A 31 -29.00 35.17 -3.50
N PRO A 32 -27.74 35.40 -3.10
CA PRO A 32 -26.76 35.71 -4.15
C PRO A 32 -25.44 34.91 -4.02
N ALA A 33 -24.74 34.93 -5.13
CA ALA A 33 -23.63 34.15 -5.58
C ALA A 33 -22.31 34.28 -4.78
N GLY A 34 -21.55 33.19 -4.80
CA GLY A 34 -20.11 33.20 -4.91
C GLY A 34 -19.31 32.89 -3.66
N THR A 35 -18.97 31.65 -3.49
CA THR A 35 -17.61 31.20 -3.13
C THR A 35 -17.58 29.65 -3.27
N THR A 36 -16.65 29.18 -4.06
CA THR A 36 -16.37 27.74 -4.24
C THR A 36 -15.67 27.22 -3.01
N ASP A 37 -16.40 26.53 -2.15
CA ASP A 37 -15.84 25.70 -1.08
C ASP A 37 -15.47 24.34 -1.67
N ALA A 38 -14.18 24.13 -1.86
CA ALA A 38 -13.61 22.80 -2.05
C ALA A 38 -13.40 22.17 -0.67
N GLY A 39 -14.50 21.81 0.00
CA GLY A 39 -14.49 20.99 1.19
C GLY A 39 -14.49 19.52 0.77
N GLY A 40 -13.32 18.89 0.68
CA GLY A 40 -13.21 17.44 0.64
C GLY A 40 -13.77 16.87 1.95
N GLU A 41 -14.78 16.00 1.86
CA GLU A 41 -15.24 15.22 3.00
C GLU A 41 -14.08 14.37 3.53
N PRO A 42 -13.90 14.22 4.87
CA PRO A 42 -12.89 13.33 5.42
C PRO A 42 -13.25 11.89 5.05
N ALA A 43 -12.45 11.28 4.19
CA ALA A 43 -12.55 9.88 3.88
C ALA A 43 -12.17 9.07 5.13
N GLY A 44 -13.08 8.29 5.68
CA GLY A 44 -12.69 7.28 6.67
C GLY A 44 -13.59 7.12 7.88
N SER A 45 -14.90 7.08 7.71
CA SER A 45 -15.69 6.23 8.60
C SER A 45 -15.85 4.88 7.89
N VAL A 46 -15.61 3.78 8.60
CA VAL A 46 -16.11 2.47 8.20
C VAL A 46 -17.63 2.58 8.22
N THR A 47 -18.20 3.15 7.17
CA THR A 47 -19.63 3.18 6.98
C THR A 47 -20.04 1.77 6.60
N THR A 48 -20.83 1.13 7.42
CA THR A 48 -21.62 -0.06 7.10
C THR A 48 -22.72 0.22 6.05
N GLY A 49 -22.63 1.34 5.34
CA GLY A 49 -23.46 1.69 4.21
C GLY A 49 -22.79 1.20 2.93
N GLY A 50 -23.41 0.24 2.24
CA GLY A 50 -23.00 -0.16 0.90
C GLY A 50 -22.95 1.04 -0.03
N GLY A 51 -21.98 1.09 -0.94
CA GLY A 51 -22.05 1.97 -2.08
C GLY A 51 -23.37 1.74 -2.82
N GLU A 52 -23.95 2.77 -3.41
CA GLU A 52 -25.23 2.64 -4.14
C GLU A 52 -25.16 1.56 -5.25
N ASP A 53 -23.94 1.19 -5.68
CA ASP A 53 -23.67 0.21 -6.74
C ASP A 53 -23.30 -1.20 -6.22
N ASP A 54 -23.15 -1.42 -4.90
CA ASP A 54 -22.74 -2.70 -4.34
C ASP A 54 -23.95 -3.64 -4.21
N GLN A 55 -24.11 -4.50 -5.19
CA GLN A 55 -25.16 -5.51 -5.19
C GLN A 55 -24.62 -6.85 -4.69
N ARG A 56 -25.42 -7.51 -3.83
CA ARG A 56 -25.10 -8.87 -3.39
C ARG A 56 -25.05 -9.81 -4.61
N PRO A 57 -23.93 -10.54 -4.83
CA PRO A 57 -23.83 -11.49 -5.93
C PRO A 57 -24.98 -12.50 -5.90
N GLU A 58 -25.52 -12.82 -7.08
CA GLU A 58 -26.55 -13.83 -7.21
C GLU A 58 -25.96 -15.23 -6.97
N ARG A 59 -26.77 -16.12 -6.36
CA ARG A 59 -26.37 -17.51 -6.15
C ARG A 59 -26.39 -18.26 -7.47
N GLU A 60 -25.30 -18.95 -7.74
CA GLU A 60 -25.17 -19.84 -8.91
C GLU A 60 -24.52 -21.15 -8.49
N ASP A 61 -24.86 -22.26 -9.16
CA ASP A 61 -24.29 -23.57 -8.89
C ASP A 61 -23.24 -23.90 -9.96
N PHE A 62 -21.97 -23.95 -9.58
CA PHE A 62 -20.86 -24.30 -10.48
C PHE A 62 -20.46 -25.78 -10.37
N GLU A 63 -21.38 -26.66 -9.98
CA GLU A 63 -21.27 -28.12 -10.07
C GLU A 63 -20.02 -28.70 -9.38
N SER A 64 -19.65 -28.19 -8.24
CA SER A 64 -18.44 -28.55 -7.47
C SER A 64 -17.13 -28.26 -8.22
N ALA A 65 -17.11 -27.22 -9.05
CA ALA A 65 -15.91 -26.79 -9.75
C ALA A 65 -14.80 -26.38 -8.76
N ASP A 66 -13.57 -26.63 -9.12
CA ASP A 66 -12.41 -26.13 -8.41
C ASP A 66 -12.16 -24.66 -8.78
N TYR A 67 -11.85 -23.83 -7.77
CA TYR A 67 -11.40 -22.46 -7.92
C TYR A 67 -10.01 -22.32 -7.30
N TRP A 68 -9.01 -22.13 -8.14
CA TRP A 68 -7.62 -22.11 -7.73
C TRP A 68 -7.03 -20.71 -7.66
N MET A 69 -6.40 -20.43 -6.53
CA MET A 69 -5.59 -19.23 -6.33
C MET A 69 -4.12 -19.61 -6.17
N VAL A 70 -3.22 -18.91 -6.88
CA VAL A 70 -1.77 -19.09 -6.73
C VAL A 70 -1.15 -17.80 -6.24
N ILE A 71 -0.35 -17.90 -5.16
CA ILE A 71 0.27 -16.75 -4.49
C ILE A 71 1.78 -16.83 -4.66
N ASP A 72 2.42 -15.68 -4.93
CA ASP A 72 3.88 -15.57 -5.00
C ASP A 72 4.53 -16.03 -3.68
N GLY A 73 5.72 -16.62 -3.77
CA GLY A 73 6.47 -17.08 -2.63
C GLY A 73 7.14 -15.94 -1.84
N GLY A 74 7.65 -16.27 -0.65
CA GLY A 74 8.43 -15.34 0.16
C GLY A 74 7.64 -14.29 0.94
N GLN A 75 6.33 -14.18 0.73
CA GLN A 75 5.45 -13.37 1.55
C GLN A 75 4.92 -14.19 2.73
N ASP A 76 4.59 -13.49 3.82
CA ASP A 76 4.00 -14.13 4.98
C ASP A 76 2.52 -14.41 4.72
N THR A 77 2.19 -15.63 4.36
CA THR A 77 0.82 -16.04 4.02
C THR A 77 -0.11 -16.14 5.23
N ARG A 78 0.39 -15.99 6.46
CA ARG A 78 -0.47 -15.94 7.65
C ARG A 78 -1.47 -14.80 7.62
N TRP A 79 -1.18 -13.77 6.82
CA TRP A 79 -1.98 -12.55 6.72
C TRP A 79 -3.10 -12.61 5.68
N TYR A 80 -3.12 -13.61 4.81
CA TYR A 80 -3.83 -13.43 3.56
C TYR A 80 -4.98 -14.37 3.34
N ILE A 81 -4.84 -15.60 3.79
CA ILE A 81 -5.78 -16.63 3.43
C ILE A 81 -5.60 -17.83 4.36
N ASN A 82 -6.70 -18.38 4.79
CA ASN A 82 -6.65 -19.62 5.56
C ASN A 82 -6.41 -20.79 4.60
N ASP A 83 -5.20 -21.34 4.62
CA ASP A 83 -4.95 -22.73 4.28
C ASP A 83 -5.29 -23.57 5.53
N GLU A 84 -6.02 -24.68 5.36
CA GLU A 84 -6.36 -25.61 6.45
C GLU A 84 -5.14 -26.06 7.26
N ASN A 85 -3.93 -25.93 6.69
CA ASN A 85 -2.65 -26.26 7.28
C ASN A 85 -1.87 -25.04 7.83
N SER A 86 -2.39 -23.82 7.72
CA SER A 86 -1.69 -22.64 8.24
C SER A 86 -1.81 -22.58 9.76
N ASP A 87 -0.70 -22.24 10.43
CA ASP A 87 -0.71 -21.95 11.86
C ASP A 87 -1.51 -20.67 12.13
N THR A 88 -2.81 -20.84 12.43
CA THR A 88 -3.74 -19.75 12.73
C THR A 88 -3.49 -19.11 14.09
N SER A 89 -2.52 -19.60 14.85
CA SER A 89 -2.27 -19.19 16.23
C SER A 89 -1.81 -17.74 16.37
N SER A 90 -1.17 -17.19 15.34
CA SER A 90 -0.62 -15.82 15.38
C SER A 90 -1.63 -14.72 15.02
N VAL A 91 -2.70 -15.02 14.25
CA VAL A 91 -3.73 -14.06 13.82
C VAL A 91 -5.13 -14.70 13.76
N PRO A 92 -5.65 -15.22 14.88
CA PRO A 92 -6.86 -16.04 14.85
C PRO A 92 -8.07 -15.32 14.25
N THR A 93 -8.25 -14.05 14.58
CA THR A 93 -9.44 -13.27 14.16
C THR A 93 -9.50 -13.07 12.65
N LEU A 94 -8.39 -12.67 12.02
CA LEU A 94 -8.32 -12.45 10.58
C LEU A 94 -8.39 -13.77 9.80
N SER A 95 -7.64 -14.78 10.24
CA SER A 95 -7.69 -16.11 9.64
C SER A 95 -9.10 -16.73 9.68
N TRP A 96 -9.83 -16.57 10.80
CA TRP A 96 -11.22 -17.00 10.89
C TRP A 96 -12.17 -16.23 9.95
N ALA A 97 -11.93 -14.95 9.74
CA ALA A 97 -12.75 -14.16 8.81
C ALA A 97 -12.56 -14.65 7.36
N PHE A 98 -11.33 -14.91 6.93
CA PHE A 98 -11.05 -15.50 5.62
C PHE A 98 -11.66 -16.91 5.48
N TYR A 99 -11.47 -17.77 6.48
CA TYR A 99 -12.04 -19.11 6.49
C TYR A 99 -13.57 -19.07 6.36
N ASN A 100 -14.24 -18.25 7.15
CA ASN A 100 -15.70 -18.15 7.13
C ASN A 100 -16.21 -17.62 5.79
N ARG A 101 -15.51 -16.64 5.19
CA ARG A 101 -15.84 -16.15 3.84
C ARG A 101 -15.71 -17.25 2.81
N ASN A 102 -14.57 -17.95 2.79
CA ASN A 102 -14.30 -18.98 1.81
C ASN A 102 -15.27 -20.16 1.94
N SER A 103 -15.49 -20.67 3.16
CA SER A 103 -16.45 -21.74 3.42
C SER A 103 -17.88 -21.37 3.03
N PHE A 104 -18.27 -20.10 3.24
CA PHE A 104 -19.56 -19.61 2.77
C PHE A 104 -19.65 -19.62 1.23
N LEU A 105 -18.61 -19.16 0.55
CA LEU A 105 -18.58 -19.13 -0.93
C LEU A 105 -18.59 -20.52 -1.52
N GLU A 106 -17.92 -21.50 -0.91
CA GLU A 106 -17.96 -22.91 -1.31
C GLU A 106 -19.40 -23.47 -1.28
N GLU A 107 -20.15 -23.16 -0.20
CA GLU A 107 -21.56 -23.55 -0.11
C GLU A 107 -22.44 -22.74 -1.09
N TYR A 108 -22.17 -21.44 -1.21
CA TYR A 108 -22.98 -20.49 -1.97
C TYR A 108 -22.97 -20.78 -3.46
N PHE A 109 -21.79 -21.10 -3.99
CA PHE A 109 -21.58 -21.38 -5.41
C PHE A 109 -21.39 -22.86 -5.75
N ASN A 110 -21.46 -23.77 -4.76
CA ASN A 110 -21.10 -25.17 -4.93
C ASN A 110 -19.74 -25.32 -5.65
N ILE A 111 -18.67 -24.83 -5.02
CA ILE A 111 -17.29 -24.86 -5.51
C ILE A 111 -16.36 -25.42 -4.44
N ARG A 112 -15.10 -25.62 -4.82
CA ARG A 112 -13.98 -25.89 -3.89
C ARG A 112 -12.90 -24.86 -4.12
N ILE A 113 -12.57 -24.11 -3.07
CA ILE A 113 -11.53 -23.07 -3.10
C ILE A 113 -10.21 -23.68 -2.69
N HIS A 114 -9.24 -23.60 -3.57
CA HIS A 114 -7.88 -24.07 -3.37
C HIS A 114 -6.88 -22.95 -3.43
N MET A 115 -5.81 -23.10 -2.66
CA MET A 115 -4.70 -22.18 -2.65
C MET A 115 -3.37 -22.88 -2.75
N ARG A 116 -2.48 -22.30 -3.52
CA ARG A 116 -1.10 -22.75 -3.65
C ARG A 116 -0.14 -21.57 -3.57
N LYS A 117 0.80 -21.65 -2.65
CA LYS A 117 1.92 -20.72 -2.54
C LYS A 117 3.10 -21.24 -3.36
N LEU A 118 3.74 -20.36 -4.12
CA LEU A 118 4.99 -20.68 -4.79
C LEU A 118 6.14 -20.80 -3.77
N GLU A 119 7.12 -21.65 -4.06
CA GLU A 119 8.27 -21.82 -3.18
C GLU A 119 9.18 -20.58 -3.14
N LYS A 120 9.27 -19.85 -4.25
CA LYS A 120 10.18 -18.72 -4.42
C LYS A 120 9.43 -17.41 -4.52
N LYS A 121 9.96 -16.38 -3.88
CA LYS A 121 9.63 -14.98 -4.16
C LYS A 121 10.03 -14.65 -5.60
N TYR A 122 9.23 -13.83 -6.30
CA TYR A 122 9.41 -13.49 -7.72
C TYR A 122 9.31 -14.72 -8.65
N GLY A 123 8.45 -15.67 -8.31
CA GLY A 123 8.22 -16.88 -9.09
C GLY A 123 7.05 -16.79 -10.07
N MET A 124 6.17 -15.81 -9.93
CA MET A 124 4.89 -15.78 -10.62
C MET A 124 5.01 -15.62 -12.15
N ASN A 125 5.98 -14.86 -12.65
CA ASN A 125 6.21 -14.77 -14.10
C ASN A 125 6.56 -16.12 -14.74
N THR A 126 7.34 -16.94 -14.04
CA THR A 126 7.68 -18.29 -14.49
C THR A 126 6.44 -19.17 -14.50
N GLU A 127 5.62 -19.10 -13.46
CA GLU A 127 4.37 -19.84 -13.35
C GLU A 127 3.40 -19.49 -14.48
N LEU A 128 3.11 -18.20 -14.70
CA LEU A 128 2.25 -17.72 -15.79
C LEU A 128 2.75 -18.15 -17.18
N THR A 129 4.07 -18.09 -17.39
CA THR A 129 4.69 -18.52 -18.63
C THR A 129 4.53 -20.04 -18.85
N MET A 130 4.69 -20.85 -17.81
CA MET A 130 4.46 -22.30 -17.88
C MET A 130 3.00 -22.63 -18.18
N MET A 131 2.06 -21.94 -17.52
CA MET A 131 0.62 -22.09 -17.79
C MET A 131 0.29 -21.75 -19.25
N ALA A 132 0.78 -20.63 -19.76
CA ALA A 132 0.56 -20.22 -21.14
C ALA A 132 1.10 -21.26 -22.14
N ASN A 133 2.32 -21.77 -21.92
CA ASN A 133 2.96 -22.73 -22.80
C ASN A 133 2.30 -24.14 -22.77
N SER A 134 1.82 -24.55 -21.60
CA SER A 134 1.14 -25.86 -21.45
C SER A 134 -0.33 -25.82 -21.85
N GLY A 135 -0.92 -24.63 -21.97
CA GLY A 135 -2.35 -24.45 -22.14
C GLY A 135 -3.18 -24.80 -20.90
N ALA A 136 -2.54 -24.90 -19.72
CA ALA A 136 -3.23 -25.17 -18.47
C ALA A 136 -4.19 -24.02 -18.12
N ASP A 137 -5.41 -24.36 -17.72
CA ASP A 137 -6.49 -23.43 -17.38
C ASP A 137 -7.09 -23.70 -15.99
N ASN A 138 -6.33 -24.41 -15.16
CA ASN A 138 -6.73 -24.83 -13.82
C ASN A 138 -6.37 -23.85 -12.72
N VAL A 139 -6.04 -22.60 -13.03
CA VAL A 139 -5.80 -21.51 -12.08
C VAL A 139 -6.69 -20.34 -12.46
N ASP A 140 -7.55 -19.93 -11.53
CA ASP A 140 -8.52 -18.86 -11.74
C ASP A 140 -7.91 -17.49 -11.48
N VAL A 141 -7.16 -17.32 -10.38
CA VAL A 141 -6.49 -16.07 -10.05
C VAL A 141 -5.06 -16.29 -9.57
N VAL A 142 -4.24 -15.29 -9.75
CA VAL A 142 -2.88 -15.23 -9.22
C VAL A 142 -2.70 -13.94 -8.41
N LEU A 143 -1.90 -14.03 -7.34
CA LEU A 143 -1.46 -12.92 -6.51
C LEU A 143 0.06 -12.84 -6.66
N GLY A 144 0.54 -11.92 -7.48
CA GLY A 144 1.96 -11.80 -7.81
C GLY A 144 2.52 -10.42 -7.47
N ILE A 145 3.77 -10.35 -7.04
CA ILE A 145 4.43 -9.07 -6.72
C ILE A 145 4.39 -8.15 -7.93
N ALA A 146 3.77 -6.97 -7.78
CA ALA A 146 3.47 -6.07 -8.89
C ALA A 146 4.69 -5.77 -9.77
N ALA A 147 5.80 -5.33 -9.17
CA ALA A 147 7.03 -4.97 -9.87
C ALA A 147 7.77 -6.17 -10.52
N ASP A 148 7.40 -7.41 -10.19
CA ASP A 148 7.90 -8.62 -10.86
C ASP A 148 6.99 -9.03 -12.02
N VAL A 149 5.69 -9.09 -11.80
CA VAL A 149 4.74 -9.68 -12.75
C VAL A 149 4.34 -8.70 -13.84
N MET A 150 3.98 -7.46 -13.49
CA MET A 150 3.37 -6.51 -14.42
C MET A 150 4.28 -6.13 -15.60
N PRO A 151 5.61 -5.92 -15.43
CA PRO A 151 6.50 -5.58 -16.56
C PRO A 151 6.59 -6.66 -17.64
N SER A 152 6.31 -7.91 -17.29
CA SER A 152 6.43 -9.08 -18.16
C SER A 152 5.07 -9.65 -18.55
N ALA A 153 4.20 -9.93 -17.59
CA ALA A 153 2.93 -10.62 -17.84
C ALA A 153 1.99 -9.81 -18.76
N ILE A 154 1.87 -8.51 -18.52
CA ILE A 154 0.96 -7.63 -19.27
C ILE A 154 1.36 -7.54 -20.76
N PRO A 155 2.59 -7.11 -21.12
CA PRO A 155 2.97 -6.96 -22.51
C PRO A 155 3.10 -8.29 -23.27
N ASN A 156 3.17 -9.41 -22.56
CA ASN A 156 3.16 -10.75 -23.16
C ASN A 156 1.77 -11.40 -23.24
N GLY A 157 0.71 -10.71 -22.75
CA GLY A 157 -0.65 -11.23 -22.78
C GLY A 157 -0.89 -12.46 -21.90
N LEU A 158 -0.15 -12.56 -20.79
CA LEU A 158 -0.27 -13.68 -19.85
C LEU A 158 -1.42 -13.50 -18.86
N VAL A 159 -1.95 -12.28 -18.74
CA VAL A 159 -3.07 -11.91 -17.87
C VAL A 159 -4.17 -11.21 -18.65
N ALA A 160 -5.40 -11.37 -18.20
CA ALA A 160 -6.61 -10.87 -18.85
C ALA A 160 -6.81 -9.36 -18.61
N ASP A 161 -7.42 -8.68 -19.58
CA ASP A 161 -8.01 -7.36 -19.40
C ASP A 161 -9.32 -7.50 -18.63
N LEU A 162 -9.33 -7.05 -17.38
CA LEU A 162 -10.45 -7.20 -16.45
C LEU A 162 -11.70 -6.43 -16.88
N ASN A 163 -11.55 -5.36 -17.68
CA ASN A 163 -12.69 -4.63 -18.25
C ASN A 163 -13.57 -5.48 -19.18
N LYS A 164 -13.09 -6.66 -19.58
CA LYS A 164 -13.80 -7.58 -20.47
C LYS A 164 -14.50 -8.74 -19.74
N LEU A 165 -14.52 -8.69 -18.41
CA LEU A 165 -15.10 -9.74 -17.58
C LEU A 165 -16.43 -9.26 -16.99
N ASP A 166 -17.53 -9.62 -17.65
CA ASP A 166 -18.88 -9.15 -17.30
C ASP A 166 -19.31 -9.50 -15.86
N GLY A 167 -18.69 -10.49 -15.23
CA GLY A 167 -18.99 -10.89 -13.85
C GLY A 167 -18.24 -10.11 -12.76
N LEU A 168 -17.36 -9.16 -13.13
CA LEU A 168 -16.63 -8.31 -12.20
C LEU A 168 -17.27 -6.92 -12.12
N ASN A 169 -17.74 -6.53 -10.92
CA ASN A 169 -18.19 -5.16 -10.67
C ASN A 169 -16.99 -4.27 -10.28
N LEU A 170 -16.23 -3.82 -11.28
CA LEU A 170 -15.02 -3.03 -11.07
C LEU A 170 -15.25 -1.70 -10.36
N GLY A 171 -16.48 -1.15 -10.41
CA GLY A 171 -16.86 0.09 -9.72
C GLY A 171 -17.27 -0.10 -8.27
N ALA A 172 -17.33 -1.33 -7.77
CA ALA A 172 -17.78 -1.62 -6.41
C ALA A 172 -16.83 -1.07 -5.34
N SER A 173 -17.39 -0.73 -4.18
CA SER A 173 -16.65 -0.11 -3.07
C SER A 173 -15.65 -1.04 -2.39
N TYR A 174 -15.77 -2.36 -2.58
CA TYR A 174 -14.82 -3.35 -2.09
C TYR A 174 -13.56 -3.50 -2.95
N TRP A 175 -13.47 -2.81 -4.09
CA TRP A 175 -12.25 -2.68 -4.88
C TRP A 175 -11.64 -1.30 -4.71
N ASP A 176 -10.33 -1.22 -4.46
CA ASP A 176 -9.63 0.06 -4.34
C ASP A 176 -9.55 0.77 -5.71
N GLN A 177 -10.34 1.82 -5.86
CA GLN A 177 -10.43 2.58 -7.11
C GLN A 177 -9.13 3.31 -7.47
N ARG A 178 -8.21 3.49 -6.51
CA ARG A 178 -6.90 4.13 -6.73
C ARG A 178 -5.96 3.23 -7.51
N ILE A 179 -6.00 1.91 -7.30
CA ILE A 179 -5.20 0.99 -8.11
C ILE A 179 -5.69 0.96 -9.55
N GLN A 180 -7.00 1.00 -9.75
CA GLN A 180 -7.55 1.08 -11.11
C GLN A 180 -7.03 2.33 -11.83
N LYS A 181 -7.05 3.49 -11.15
CA LYS A 181 -6.51 4.74 -11.69
C LYS A 181 -4.99 4.69 -11.87
N GLY A 182 -4.26 4.10 -10.92
CA GLY A 182 -2.80 4.07 -10.90
C GLY A 182 -2.18 3.05 -11.86
N TYR A 183 -2.86 1.91 -12.11
CA TYR A 183 -2.32 0.81 -12.93
C TYR A 183 -3.06 0.58 -14.24
N GLN A 184 -3.99 1.46 -14.60
CA GLN A 184 -4.64 1.41 -15.89
C GLN A 184 -3.67 1.78 -17.02
N ILE A 185 -3.68 1.00 -18.10
CA ILE A 185 -2.78 1.18 -19.25
C ILE A 185 -3.61 1.29 -20.52
N ASN A 186 -3.69 2.48 -21.10
CA ASN A 186 -4.45 2.73 -22.32
C ASN A 186 -5.88 2.16 -22.28
N GLY A 187 -6.57 2.41 -21.17
CA GLY A 187 -7.94 1.96 -20.97
C GLY A 187 -8.10 0.49 -20.60
N LYS A 188 -7.01 -0.27 -20.46
CA LYS A 188 -7.05 -1.68 -20.03
C LYS A 188 -6.66 -1.78 -18.56
N LEU A 189 -7.33 -2.68 -17.83
CA LEU A 189 -7.06 -2.97 -16.42
C LEU A 189 -6.67 -4.45 -16.26
N PHE A 190 -5.54 -4.71 -15.63
CA PHE A 190 -5.00 -6.07 -15.48
C PHE A 190 -4.90 -6.53 -14.03
N THR A 191 -5.13 -5.63 -13.08
CA THR A 191 -4.90 -5.87 -11.65
C THR A 191 -6.03 -5.31 -10.81
N LEU A 192 -6.36 -5.99 -9.71
CA LEU A 192 -7.27 -5.52 -8.66
C LEU A 192 -6.59 -5.59 -7.30
N GLU A 193 -6.95 -4.65 -6.44
CA GLU A 193 -6.74 -4.68 -5.00
C GLU A 193 -8.03 -4.27 -4.29
N GLY A 194 -8.11 -4.54 -3.01
CA GLY A 194 -9.24 -4.16 -2.16
C GLY A 194 -9.47 -5.17 -1.06
N ASP A 195 -10.65 -5.19 -0.51
CA ASP A 195 -11.04 -5.99 0.67
C ASP A 195 -10.85 -7.50 0.53
N PHE A 196 -10.57 -7.96 -0.68
CA PHE A 196 -10.25 -9.35 -0.98
C PHE A 196 -9.05 -9.87 -0.18
N THR A 197 -8.04 -9.03 0.03
CA THR A 197 -6.83 -9.28 0.83
C THR A 197 -6.50 -8.08 1.72
N VAL A 198 -5.37 -8.13 2.43
CA VAL A 198 -4.84 -7.06 3.30
C VAL A 198 -3.48 -6.56 2.83
N PHE A 199 -3.13 -6.82 1.57
CA PHE A 199 -1.78 -6.55 1.08
C PHE A 199 -1.49 -5.08 0.88
N ASP A 200 -2.42 -4.32 0.36
CA ASP A 200 -2.22 -2.91 0.04
C ASP A 200 -2.08 -2.06 1.31
N GLU A 201 -2.81 -2.37 2.39
CA GLU A 201 -2.63 -1.75 3.69
C GLU A 201 -1.23 -2.04 4.24
N LEU A 202 -0.87 -3.32 4.32
CA LEU A 202 0.41 -3.77 4.89
C LEU A 202 1.63 -3.27 4.12
N CYS A 203 1.51 -3.15 2.80
CA CYS A 203 2.60 -2.75 1.93
C CYS A 203 2.66 -1.23 1.68
N THR A 204 1.80 -0.45 2.34
CA THR A 204 1.83 1.01 2.27
C THR A 204 2.91 1.57 3.20
N TYR A 205 3.68 2.53 2.71
CA TYR A 205 4.71 3.22 3.47
C TYR A 205 4.11 4.25 4.43
N GLY A 206 4.70 4.30 5.62
CA GLY A 206 4.54 5.33 6.62
C GLY A 206 5.85 5.69 7.29
N VAL A 207 5.79 6.60 8.24
CA VAL A 207 6.92 6.97 9.09
C VAL A 207 6.58 6.63 10.53
N LEU A 208 7.38 5.77 11.15
CA LEU A 208 7.28 5.48 12.57
C LEU A 208 8.07 6.56 13.34
N ALA A 209 7.42 7.28 14.24
CA ALA A 209 8.02 8.28 15.11
C ALA A 209 8.23 7.68 16.51
N ASN A 210 9.46 7.64 16.99
CA ASN A 210 9.80 7.10 18.30
C ASN A 210 9.30 8.00 19.42
N GLY A 211 8.31 7.55 20.20
CA GLY A 211 7.67 8.34 21.25
C GLY A 211 8.62 8.73 22.39
N SER A 212 9.56 7.84 22.77
CA SER A 212 10.56 8.13 23.79
C SER A 212 11.54 9.23 23.36
N LEU A 213 12.03 9.18 22.12
CA LEU A 213 12.92 10.22 21.59
C LEU A 213 12.19 11.53 21.29
N TRP A 214 10.93 11.44 20.85
CA TRP A 214 10.06 12.62 20.67
C TRP A 214 9.93 13.42 21.97
N GLY A 215 9.64 12.73 23.09
CA GLY A 215 9.58 13.35 24.40
C GLY A 215 10.94 13.83 24.91
N LEU A 216 11.99 13.00 24.78
CA LEU A 216 13.33 13.31 25.26
C LEU A 216 13.91 14.59 24.61
N TRP A 217 13.60 14.82 23.33
CA TRP A 217 14.11 15.98 22.60
C TRP A 217 13.19 17.20 22.66
N GLY A 218 12.13 17.15 23.47
CA GLY A 218 11.22 18.27 23.73
C GLY A 218 10.31 18.61 22.55
N TYR A 219 10.01 17.64 21.67
CA TYR A 219 9.21 17.90 20.49
C TYR A 219 7.72 18.09 20.79
N TYR A 220 7.23 17.54 21.92
CA TYR A 220 5.89 17.88 22.40
C TYR A 220 5.71 19.36 22.68
N ASP A 221 6.75 20.04 23.20
CA ASP A 221 6.71 21.48 23.47
C ASP A 221 6.91 22.32 22.19
N THR A 222 7.67 21.81 21.21
CA THR A 222 8.07 22.57 20.02
C THR A 222 7.10 22.38 18.87
N TYR A 223 6.61 21.16 18.67
CA TYR A 223 5.81 20.76 17.50
C TYR A 223 4.43 20.20 17.89
N GLY A 224 4.19 19.89 19.16
CA GLY A 224 3.03 19.15 19.62
C GLY A 224 3.20 17.63 19.45
N SER A 225 2.10 16.90 19.48
CA SER A 225 2.09 15.46 19.17
C SER A 225 2.36 15.22 17.67
N PRO A 226 2.76 14.01 17.27
CA PRO A 226 2.86 13.64 15.85
C PRO A 226 1.60 13.94 15.04
N LEU A 227 0.41 13.68 15.61
CA LEU A 227 -0.87 14.00 14.97
C LEU A 227 -1.05 15.50 14.75
N GLU A 228 -0.68 16.34 15.75
CA GLU A 228 -0.81 17.80 15.63
C GLU A 228 0.08 18.36 14.52
N VAL A 229 1.32 17.86 14.39
CA VAL A 229 2.21 18.26 13.29
C VAL A 229 1.59 17.94 11.93
N VAL A 230 0.93 16.78 11.80
CA VAL A 230 0.25 16.36 10.57
C VAL A 230 -0.99 17.20 10.31
N LYS A 231 -1.89 17.35 11.29
CA LYS A 231 -3.13 18.13 11.17
C LYS A 231 -2.90 19.61 10.89
N ASP A 232 -1.82 20.17 11.41
CA ASP A 232 -1.41 21.56 11.17
C ASP A 232 -0.82 21.77 9.76
N GLY A 233 -0.67 20.73 8.96
CA GLY A 233 -0.04 20.79 7.64
C GLY A 233 1.46 21.07 7.68
N LYS A 234 2.10 20.87 8.84
CA LYS A 234 3.54 21.12 9.06
C LYS A 234 4.41 19.88 8.88
N TRP A 235 3.79 18.70 8.69
CA TRP A 235 4.52 17.46 8.45
C TRP A 235 5.02 17.43 7.01
N THR A 236 6.19 18.04 6.78
CA THR A 236 6.85 18.15 5.48
C THR A 236 8.22 17.47 5.49
N TYR A 237 8.78 17.23 4.30
CA TYR A 237 10.15 16.76 4.13
C TYR A 237 11.17 17.60 4.91
N GLU A 238 11.08 18.93 4.82
CA GLU A 238 11.98 19.84 5.53
C GLU A 238 11.81 19.75 7.05
N THR A 239 10.58 19.65 7.53
CA THR A 239 10.30 19.47 8.97
C THR A 239 10.88 18.14 9.45
N MET A 240 10.65 17.03 8.75
CA MET A 240 11.24 15.74 9.08
C MET A 240 12.78 15.83 9.15
N CYS A 241 13.41 16.40 8.12
CA CYS A 241 14.87 16.58 8.09
C CYS A 241 15.37 17.47 9.23
N SER A 242 14.67 18.56 9.57
CA SER A 242 15.05 19.44 10.67
C SER A 242 14.98 18.76 12.04
N MET A 243 14.02 17.84 12.21
CA MET A 243 13.83 17.11 13.46
C MET A 243 14.93 16.09 13.72
N PHE A 244 15.43 15.39 12.71
CA PHE A 244 16.46 14.38 12.92
C PHE A 244 17.89 14.90 12.71
N ARG A 245 18.08 16.09 12.13
CA ARG A 245 19.41 16.67 11.92
C ARG A 245 20.11 16.95 13.26
N ASP A 246 21.40 16.62 13.33
CA ASP A 246 22.24 16.78 14.53
C ASP A 246 21.72 15.99 15.75
N ARG A 247 21.02 14.87 15.50
CA ARG A 247 20.45 14.00 16.54
C ARG A 247 21.12 12.62 16.63
N SER A 248 22.05 12.33 15.74
CA SER A 248 22.86 11.13 15.85
C SER A 248 23.80 11.20 17.06
N ASP A 249 24.04 10.03 17.65
CA ASP A 249 24.95 9.87 18.78
C ASP A 249 25.74 8.60 18.61
N LEU A 250 27.06 8.70 18.64
CA LEU A 250 27.96 7.59 18.41
C LEU A 250 27.77 6.45 19.41
N ASN A 251 27.40 6.73 20.66
CA ASN A 251 27.01 5.79 21.75
C ASN A 251 27.85 4.49 21.84
N ASN A 252 28.95 4.41 21.08
CA ASN A 252 29.84 3.25 20.99
C ASN A 252 31.19 3.45 21.69
N GLY A 253 31.41 4.65 22.25
CA GLY A 253 32.63 5.01 22.96
C GLY A 253 33.90 5.16 22.07
N SER A 254 33.83 4.90 20.77
CA SER A 254 34.98 4.99 19.86
C SER A 254 35.15 6.36 19.22
N GLY A 255 34.12 7.15 19.14
CA GLY A 255 34.16 8.55 18.74
C GLY A 255 34.32 8.86 17.24
N GLU A 256 34.35 7.87 16.34
CA GLU A 256 34.72 8.14 14.94
C GLU A 256 33.67 7.82 13.88
N ALA A 257 32.73 6.91 14.10
CA ALA A 257 31.72 6.53 13.11
C ALA A 257 30.45 5.99 13.76
N LEU A 258 29.32 6.22 13.10
CA LEU A 258 28.05 5.60 13.47
C LEU A 258 28.08 4.10 13.20
N THR A 259 27.54 3.31 14.13
CA THR A 259 27.46 1.84 14.07
C THR A 259 26.05 1.39 14.43
N LYS A 260 25.79 0.10 14.43
CA LYS A 260 24.51 -0.45 14.88
C LYS A 260 24.22 -0.17 16.38
N ASP A 261 25.22 0.19 17.17
CA ASP A 261 25.06 0.55 18.59
C ASP A 261 24.88 2.06 18.78
N SER A 262 24.97 2.85 17.72
CA SER A 262 24.79 4.30 17.71
C SER A 262 23.31 4.68 17.66
N LYS A 263 23.01 5.96 17.96
CA LYS A 263 21.73 6.57 17.62
C LYS A 263 21.81 7.23 16.25
N TRP A 264 20.75 7.09 15.49
CA TRP A 264 20.61 7.62 14.14
C TRP A 264 19.46 8.63 14.09
N GLY A 265 19.49 9.54 13.16
CA GLY A 265 18.38 10.44 12.92
C GLY A 265 17.19 9.72 12.29
N LEU A 266 17.46 8.94 11.22
CA LEU A 266 16.48 8.23 10.44
C LEU A 266 16.99 6.83 10.06
N LEU A 267 16.13 5.83 10.21
CA LEU A 267 16.28 4.49 9.62
C LEU A 267 15.34 4.38 8.42
N THR A 268 15.77 3.70 7.35
CA THR A 268 14.95 3.58 6.15
C THR A 268 15.42 2.48 5.20
N GLU A 269 14.80 2.42 4.03
CA GLU A 269 15.17 1.63 2.86
C GLU A 269 15.68 2.56 1.75
N SER A 270 16.49 2.05 0.82
CA SER A 270 17.08 2.85 -0.27
C SER A 270 16.07 3.52 -1.20
N PRO A 271 14.84 3.01 -1.41
CA PRO A 271 13.85 3.71 -2.24
C PRO A 271 13.31 5.01 -1.63
N LEU A 272 13.67 5.36 -0.39
CA LEU A 272 13.07 6.53 0.28
C LEU A 272 13.10 7.83 -0.54
N PRO A 273 14.18 8.22 -1.23
CA PRO A 273 14.15 9.43 -2.06
C PRO A 273 13.08 9.39 -3.14
N TYR A 274 12.86 8.23 -3.78
CA TYR A 274 11.79 8.06 -4.75
C TYR A 274 10.40 8.05 -4.09
N ILE A 275 10.25 7.42 -2.92
CA ILE A 275 9.01 7.41 -2.13
C ILE A 275 8.60 8.83 -1.75
N LEU A 276 9.55 9.66 -1.31
CA LEU A 276 9.31 11.07 -1.00
C LEU A 276 8.95 11.90 -2.25
N TYR A 277 9.51 11.56 -3.41
CA TYR A 277 9.10 12.14 -4.68
C TYR A 277 7.63 11.80 -4.99
N LEU A 278 7.21 10.54 -4.83
CA LEU A 278 5.80 10.13 -4.93
C LEU A 278 4.94 10.79 -3.85
N GLY A 279 5.48 10.96 -2.64
CA GLY A 279 4.86 11.68 -1.52
C GLY A 279 4.52 13.15 -1.82
N SER A 280 5.09 13.72 -2.86
CA SER A 280 4.74 15.04 -3.38
C SER A 280 3.51 15.05 -4.31
N GLY A 281 2.87 13.91 -4.55
CA GLY A 281 1.80 13.76 -5.54
C GLY A 281 2.29 13.75 -7.00
N LYS A 282 3.62 13.65 -7.22
CA LYS A 282 4.22 13.56 -8.56
C LYS A 282 4.50 12.10 -8.92
N SER A 283 4.54 11.81 -10.21
CA SER A 283 4.95 10.52 -10.76
C SER A 283 5.77 10.75 -12.04
N THR A 284 6.50 9.74 -12.48
CA THR A 284 7.25 9.78 -13.74
C THR A 284 6.42 9.39 -14.95
N ILE A 285 5.28 8.72 -14.71
CA ILE A 285 4.26 8.38 -15.71
C ILE A 285 2.92 8.91 -15.23
N LEU A 286 2.21 9.62 -16.09
CA LEU A 286 0.89 10.17 -15.83
C LEU A 286 -0.15 9.51 -16.74
N THR A 287 -1.27 9.10 -16.16
CA THR A 287 -2.46 8.70 -16.94
C THR A 287 -3.22 9.95 -17.36
N GLN A 288 -3.44 10.13 -18.66
CA GLN A 288 -4.17 11.26 -19.24
C GLN A 288 -5.69 11.02 -19.19
N GLU A 289 -6.49 12.06 -19.48
CA GLU A 289 -7.96 11.96 -19.52
C GLU A 289 -8.45 10.92 -20.56
N ASP A 290 -7.74 10.76 -21.67
CA ASP A 290 -8.00 9.74 -22.69
C ASP A 290 -7.45 8.35 -22.31
N GLN A 291 -6.98 8.21 -21.07
CA GLN A 291 -6.40 6.99 -20.49
C GLN A 291 -5.05 6.58 -21.10
N SER A 292 -4.47 7.37 -21.99
CA SER A 292 -3.12 7.14 -22.48
C SER A 292 -2.06 7.47 -21.41
N LEU A 293 -0.91 6.84 -21.52
CA LEU A 293 0.21 7.11 -20.63
C LEU A 293 1.13 8.20 -21.19
N LYS A 294 1.44 9.20 -20.38
CA LYS A 294 2.38 10.28 -20.69
C LYS A 294 3.59 10.21 -19.77
N LEU A 295 4.79 10.24 -20.36
CA LEU A 295 6.02 10.38 -19.57
C LEU A 295 6.26 11.87 -19.22
N VAL A 296 6.56 12.17 -17.95
CA VAL A 296 6.97 13.52 -17.52
C VAL A 296 8.27 13.96 -18.23
N PHE A 297 9.08 13.03 -18.71
CA PHE A 297 10.32 13.30 -19.45
C PHE A 297 10.12 13.91 -20.84
N THR A 298 8.92 13.88 -21.39
CA THR A 298 8.62 14.50 -22.67
C THR A 298 8.59 16.02 -22.58
N GLU A 299 8.16 16.55 -21.45
CA GLU A 299 8.05 17.99 -21.21
C GLU A 299 9.30 18.52 -20.49
N ARG A 300 9.89 19.60 -21.02
CA ARG A 300 11.14 20.16 -20.46
C ARG A 300 10.97 20.62 -19.01
N THR A 301 9.87 21.27 -18.71
CA THR A 301 9.60 21.84 -17.37
C THR A 301 9.34 20.73 -16.36
N GLU A 302 8.52 19.75 -16.71
CA GLU A 302 8.22 18.60 -15.84
C GLU A 302 9.47 17.76 -15.55
N TYR A 303 10.29 17.54 -16.58
CA TYR A 303 11.56 16.86 -16.43
C TYR A 303 12.53 17.59 -15.49
N ALA A 304 12.66 18.93 -15.66
CA ALA A 304 13.52 19.73 -14.81
C ALA A 304 13.04 19.69 -13.35
N LEU A 305 11.74 19.82 -13.12
CA LEU A 305 11.15 19.73 -11.78
C LEU A 305 11.42 18.35 -11.14
N CYS A 306 11.20 17.26 -11.87
CA CYS A 306 11.47 15.90 -11.40
C CYS A 306 12.97 15.76 -11.01
N GLN A 307 13.88 16.24 -11.86
CA GLN A 307 15.32 16.18 -11.59
C GLN A 307 15.69 17.00 -10.35
N ASP A 308 15.19 18.24 -10.22
CA ASP A 308 15.51 19.13 -9.09
C ASP A 308 14.98 18.55 -7.77
N MET A 309 13.78 17.97 -7.78
CA MET A 309 13.21 17.33 -6.60
C MET A 309 14.01 16.09 -6.18
N LEU A 310 14.32 15.21 -7.11
CA LEU A 310 15.10 14.00 -6.83
C LEU A 310 16.53 14.33 -6.37
N ASP A 311 17.16 15.36 -6.94
CA ASP A 311 18.48 15.84 -6.51
C ASP A 311 18.46 16.32 -5.05
N LYS A 312 17.46 17.13 -4.69
CA LYS A 312 17.26 17.59 -3.30
C LYS A 312 17.04 16.42 -2.34
N LEU A 313 16.20 15.46 -2.72
CA LEU A 313 15.87 14.31 -1.88
C LEU A 313 17.06 13.35 -1.72
N LEU A 314 17.81 13.08 -2.79
CA LEU A 314 19.03 12.28 -2.71
C LEU A 314 20.09 12.93 -1.81
N LYS A 315 20.34 14.23 -1.94
CA LYS A 315 21.28 14.96 -1.09
C LYS A 315 20.86 15.00 0.36
N GLY A 316 19.60 15.21 0.64
CA GLY A 316 19.10 15.31 2.00
C GLY A 316 18.95 13.99 2.74
N ILE A 317 18.78 12.88 2.01
CA ILE A 317 18.54 11.55 2.60
C ILE A 317 19.72 10.63 2.32
N ALA A 318 20.09 10.40 1.06
CA ALA A 318 21.07 9.38 0.73
C ALA A 318 22.52 9.76 1.06
N GLU A 319 22.84 11.05 1.07
CA GLU A 319 24.16 11.56 1.43
C GLU A 319 24.22 12.11 2.86
N ASN A 320 23.13 11.98 3.62
CA ASN A 320 23.10 12.40 5.01
C ASN A 320 23.68 11.31 5.91
N GLY A 321 24.79 11.62 6.60
CA GLY A 321 25.48 10.69 7.50
C GLY A 321 24.66 10.24 8.73
N GLU A 322 23.49 10.81 8.97
CA GLU A 322 22.59 10.43 10.07
C GLU A 322 21.46 9.48 9.62
N VAL A 323 21.45 9.08 8.35
CA VAL A 323 20.45 8.17 7.77
C VAL A 323 21.08 6.80 7.53
N LEU A 324 20.45 5.74 8.05
CA LEU A 324 20.85 4.36 7.85
C LEU A 324 19.84 3.62 6.96
N PHE A 325 20.33 3.00 5.90
CA PHE A 325 19.52 2.19 4.99
C PHE A 325 19.64 0.70 5.34
N ALA A 326 18.50 0.00 5.42
CA ALA A 326 18.47 -1.44 5.70
C ALA A 326 19.18 -2.25 4.62
N ASP A 327 19.00 -1.90 3.36
CA ASP A 327 19.49 -2.61 2.18
C ASP A 327 20.80 -2.04 1.60
N ALA A 328 21.35 -0.98 2.21
CA ALA A 328 22.60 -0.35 1.83
C ALA A 328 23.35 0.21 3.05
N SER A 329 23.57 -0.63 4.05
CA SER A 329 24.13 -0.20 5.34
C SER A 329 25.64 0.01 5.34
N HIS A 330 26.33 -0.27 4.24
CA HIS A 330 27.79 -0.17 4.10
C HIS A 330 28.58 -0.89 5.22
N GLY A 331 28.05 -2.04 5.67
CA GLY A 331 28.68 -2.87 6.69
C GLY A 331 28.28 -2.50 8.14
N VAL A 332 27.36 -1.57 8.35
CA VAL A 332 26.78 -1.29 9.69
C VAL A 332 25.90 -2.44 10.15
N LEU A 333 25.07 -2.98 9.24
CA LEU A 333 24.20 -4.13 9.49
C LEU A 333 24.79 -5.38 8.83
N SER A 334 24.39 -6.56 9.29
CA SER A 334 24.79 -7.82 8.67
C SER A 334 23.98 -8.10 7.41
N ASP A 335 24.60 -8.51 6.33
CA ASP A 335 23.91 -8.87 5.08
C ASP A 335 22.89 -10.00 5.26
N ALA A 336 23.12 -10.87 6.24
CA ALA A 336 22.24 -12.02 6.50
C ALA A 336 20.94 -11.66 7.23
N ASN A 337 20.89 -10.55 7.98
CA ASN A 337 19.77 -10.17 8.84
C ASN A 337 19.58 -8.66 9.00
N ALA A 338 19.89 -7.89 7.97
CA ALA A 338 19.82 -6.42 8.03
C ALA A 338 18.44 -5.91 8.50
N TRP A 339 17.36 -6.52 8.03
CA TRP A 339 15.99 -6.18 8.41
C TRP A 339 15.69 -6.43 9.88
N GLY A 340 16.07 -7.58 10.41
CA GLY A 340 15.89 -7.88 11.84
C GLY A 340 16.73 -6.96 12.73
N GLU A 341 17.94 -6.62 12.30
CA GLU A 341 18.82 -5.70 13.03
C GLU A 341 18.25 -4.26 13.04
N ILE A 342 17.79 -3.72 11.90
CA ILE A 342 17.24 -2.36 11.84
C ILE A 342 15.92 -2.23 12.62
N TRP A 343 15.06 -3.26 12.62
CA TRP A 343 13.89 -3.30 13.48
C TRP A 343 14.28 -3.27 14.96
N GLY A 344 15.28 -4.06 15.34
CA GLY A 344 15.84 -4.07 16.69
C GLY A 344 16.42 -2.72 17.12
N MET A 345 17.10 -2.03 16.21
CA MET A 345 17.62 -0.69 16.48
C MET A 345 16.50 0.30 16.77
N PHE A 346 15.46 0.33 15.94
CA PHE A 346 14.31 1.21 16.20
C PHE A 346 13.61 0.85 17.52
N ALA A 347 13.37 -0.44 17.78
CA ALA A 347 12.76 -0.94 19.00
C ALA A 347 13.59 -0.63 20.27
N ASN A 348 14.89 -0.42 20.14
CA ASN A 348 15.79 -0.03 21.21
C ASN A 348 16.03 1.50 21.31
N ASN A 349 15.15 2.31 20.72
CA ASN A 349 15.24 3.78 20.75
C ASN A 349 16.53 4.32 20.12
N GLN A 350 17.01 3.70 19.04
CA GLN A 350 18.23 4.11 18.35
C GLN A 350 17.98 5.03 17.16
N ALA A 351 16.72 5.38 16.85
CA ALA A 351 16.41 6.40 15.85
C ALA A 351 15.11 7.13 16.18
N LEU A 352 15.03 8.40 15.78
CA LEU A 352 13.81 9.20 15.90
C LEU A 352 12.73 8.70 14.96
N PHE A 353 13.10 8.48 13.69
CA PHE A 353 12.19 8.02 12.65
C PHE A 353 12.64 6.71 12.02
N TYR A 354 11.66 5.93 11.60
CA TYR A 354 11.87 4.82 10.69
C TYR A 354 10.83 4.85 9.58
N THR A 355 11.27 5.10 8.35
CA THR A 355 10.39 5.05 7.17
C THR A 355 10.38 3.64 6.61
N THR A 356 9.21 3.01 6.64
CA THR A 356 9.04 1.61 6.22
C THR A 356 7.58 1.31 5.91
N THR A 357 7.28 0.12 5.41
CA THR A 357 5.91 -0.36 5.23
C THR A 357 5.25 -0.72 6.57
N LEU A 358 3.92 -0.65 6.63
CA LEU A 358 3.17 -0.97 7.86
C LEU A 358 3.36 -2.41 8.33
N SER A 359 3.72 -3.33 7.42
CA SER A 359 4.09 -4.71 7.80
C SER A 359 5.29 -4.77 8.73
N SER A 360 6.27 -3.88 8.58
CA SER A 360 7.42 -3.78 9.49
C SER A 360 7.02 -3.24 10.87
N ALA A 361 6.05 -2.31 10.93
CA ALA A 361 5.54 -1.79 12.20
C ALA A 361 4.97 -2.92 13.08
N ILE A 362 4.30 -3.90 12.47
CA ILE A 362 3.78 -5.08 13.19
C ILE A 362 4.90 -5.88 13.86
N ASN A 363 6.02 -6.10 13.14
CA ASN A 363 7.16 -6.83 13.70
C ASN A 363 7.82 -6.04 14.85
N ILE A 364 7.96 -4.72 14.68
CA ILE A 364 8.55 -3.82 15.68
C ILE A 364 7.71 -3.77 16.96
N THR A 365 6.37 -3.74 16.85
CA THR A 365 5.45 -3.74 18.01
C THR A 365 5.73 -4.92 18.95
N GLY A 366 6.08 -6.08 18.42
CA GLY A 366 6.43 -7.26 19.23
C GLY A 366 7.80 -7.16 19.93
N MET A 367 8.66 -6.24 19.51
CA MET A 367 10.04 -6.08 19.99
C MET A 367 10.20 -4.87 20.91
N MET A 368 9.44 -3.80 20.65
CA MET A 368 9.58 -2.51 21.33
C MET A 368 8.89 -2.51 22.70
N LYS A 369 9.57 -1.99 23.71
CA LYS A 369 9.00 -1.81 25.05
C LYS A 369 8.33 -0.45 25.23
N ASP A 370 8.84 0.53 24.53
CA ASP A 370 8.32 1.89 24.49
C ASP A 370 7.27 2.04 23.37
N SER A 371 6.74 3.23 23.19
CA SER A 371 5.75 3.51 22.15
C SER A 371 6.39 4.16 20.92
N PHE A 372 5.75 3.98 19.78
CA PHE A 372 5.94 4.80 18.59
C PHE A 372 4.58 5.26 18.08
N ASN A 373 4.57 6.32 17.30
CA ASN A 373 3.39 6.74 16.54
C ASN A 373 3.62 6.47 15.06
N VAL A 374 2.53 6.22 14.33
CA VAL A 374 2.55 6.06 12.87
C VAL A 374 2.15 7.39 12.23
N MET A 375 2.94 7.86 11.26
CA MET A 375 2.68 9.09 10.52
C MET A 375 2.63 8.79 9.01
N PRO A 376 1.88 9.56 8.19
CA PRO A 376 1.94 9.42 6.74
C PRO A 376 3.32 9.79 6.21
N THR A 377 3.61 9.42 4.96
CA THR A 377 4.76 9.97 4.24
C THR A 377 4.66 11.50 4.26
N PRO A 378 5.73 12.25 4.63
CA PRO A 378 5.65 13.70 4.73
C PRO A 378 5.36 14.33 3.37
N MET A 379 4.63 15.45 3.38
CA MET A 379 4.49 16.30 2.20
C MET A 379 5.86 16.81 1.74
N TYR A 380 6.02 17.05 0.46
CA TYR A 380 7.26 17.63 -0.06
C TYR A 380 7.46 19.09 0.41
N GLU A 381 6.38 19.87 0.46
CA GLU A 381 6.36 21.27 0.88
C GLU A 381 5.03 21.66 1.53
N GLU A 382 5.04 22.74 2.29
CA GLU A 382 3.81 23.31 2.86
C GLU A 382 2.86 23.79 1.74
N GLY A 383 1.55 23.56 1.96
CA GLY A 383 0.52 23.93 0.98
C GLY A 383 0.31 22.90 -0.14
N GLN A 384 0.98 21.76 -0.09
CA GLN A 384 0.62 20.61 -0.92
C GLN A 384 -0.84 20.22 -0.65
N ASP A 385 -1.55 19.76 -1.68
CA ASP A 385 -2.99 19.49 -1.65
C ASP A 385 -3.39 18.24 -0.82
N GLY A 386 -2.43 17.48 -0.30
CA GLY A 386 -2.67 16.32 0.57
C GLY A 386 -1.43 15.49 0.81
N PHE A 387 -1.60 14.42 1.58
CA PHE A 387 -0.58 13.40 1.76
C PHE A 387 -0.70 12.34 0.66
N TYR A 388 0.42 11.71 0.31
CA TYR A 388 0.50 10.63 -0.67
C TYR A 388 1.40 9.53 -0.12
N SER A 389 0.80 8.40 0.25
CA SER A 389 1.49 7.26 0.87
C SER A 389 1.65 6.13 -0.15
N TYR A 390 2.88 5.87 -0.55
CA TYR A 390 3.17 4.88 -1.59
C TYR A 390 2.89 3.45 -1.11
N CYS A 391 2.08 2.71 -1.87
CA CYS A 391 1.96 1.27 -1.73
C CYS A 391 3.05 0.59 -2.57
N SER A 392 3.95 -0.14 -1.89
CA SER A 392 5.16 -0.66 -2.50
C SER A 392 4.90 -1.70 -3.58
N ALA A 393 5.21 -1.38 -4.83
CA ALA A 393 5.13 -2.35 -5.93
C ALA A 393 6.04 -3.59 -5.75
N TYR A 394 7.03 -3.51 -4.86
CA TYR A 394 7.95 -4.62 -4.54
C TYR A 394 7.45 -5.54 -3.42
N SER A 395 6.32 -5.22 -2.81
CA SER A 395 5.78 -5.99 -1.68
C SER A 395 4.32 -6.35 -1.85
N HIS A 396 3.46 -5.48 -2.41
CA HIS A 396 2.05 -5.81 -2.58
C HIS A 396 1.81 -6.78 -3.75
N LEU A 397 0.76 -7.56 -3.63
CA LEU A 397 0.41 -8.63 -4.54
C LEU A 397 -0.99 -8.41 -5.13
N PRO A 398 -1.12 -7.57 -6.15
CA PRO A 398 -2.41 -7.38 -6.79
C PRO A 398 -2.92 -8.71 -7.38
N LEU A 399 -4.23 -8.88 -7.32
CA LEU A 399 -4.94 -9.96 -7.98
C LEU A 399 -4.88 -9.75 -9.49
N MET A 400 -4.55 -10.81 -10.22
CA MET A 400 -4.61 -10.88 -11.68
C MET A 400 -5.31 -12.16 -12.10
N ILE A 401 -5.98 -12.15 -13.25
CA ILE A 401 -6.60 -13.33 -13.84
C ILE A 401 -5.71 -13.81 -14.99
N PRO A 402 -5.17 -15.04 -14.94
CA PRO A 402 -4.39 -15.60 -16.04
C PRO A 402 -5.19 -15.62 -17.34
N ALA A 403 -4.55 -15.33 -18.47
CA ALA A 403 -5.25 -15.33 -19.78
C ALA A 403 -5.91 -16.68 -20.08
N ASN A 404 -5.34 -17.80 -19.62
CA ASN A 404 -5.92 -19.13 -19.82
C ASN A 404 -7.21 -19.35 -19.02
N ALA A 405 -7.41 -18.64 -17.88
CA ALA A 405 -8.63 -18.70 -17.08
C ALA A 405 -9.85 -18.12 -17.81
N LEU A 406 -9.65 -17.39 -18.91
CA LEU A 406 -10.73 -16.89 -19.76
C LEU A 406 -11.59 -18.00 -20.39
N ARG A 407 -11.15 -19.25 -20.37
CA ARG A 407 -11.98 -20.41 -20.73
C ARG A 407 -13.13 -20.63 -19.75
N HIS A 408 -13.01 -20.10 -18.54
CA HIS A 408 -13.99 -20.14 -17.45
C HIS A 408 -14.32 -18.72 -16.95
N ALA A 409 -14.26 -17.72 -17.83
CA ALA A 409 -14.31 -16.29 -17.51
C ALA A 409 -15.49 -15.92 -16.62
N ASP A 410 -16.69 -16.41 -16.93
CA ASP A 410 -17.91 -16.11 -16.17
C ASP A 410 -17.81 -16.60 -14.71
N ARG A 411 -17.43 -17.86 -14.52
CA ARG A 411 -17.24 -18.44 -13.19
C ARG A 411 -16.13 -17.71 -12.41
N THR A 412 -14.96 -17.53 -13.03
CA THR A 412 -13.81 -16.88 -12.39
C THR A 412 -14.15 -15.46 -11.97
N ALA A 413 -14.80 -14.68 -12.84
CA ALA A 413 -15.20 -13.30 -12.57
C ALA A 413 -16.20 -13.21 -11.41
N LYS A 414 -17.29 -13.98 -11.45
CA LYS A 414 -18.35 -13.97 -10.44
C LYS A 414 -17.85 -14.40 -9.05
N ILE A 415 -17.00 -15.42 -9.00
CA ILE A 415 -16.45 -15.88 -7.71
C ILE A 415 -15.46 -14.84 -7.17
N THR A 416 -14.60 -14.27 -8.03
CA THR A 416 -13.65 -13.20 -7.63
C THR A 416 -14.40 -11.99 -7.10
N ASP A 417 -15.45 -11.54 -7.78
CA ASP A 417 -16.28 -10.42 -7.34
C ASP A 417 -16.96 -10.68 -6.01
N ALA A 418 -17.53 -11.87 -5.86
CA ALA A 418 -18.15 -12.30 -4.61
C ALA A 418 -17.15 -12.39 -3.45
N MET A 419 -15.89 -12.75 -3.70
CA MET A 419 -14.85 -12.70 -2.67
C MET A 419 -14.62 -11.28 -2.17
N GLY A 420 -14.58 -10.28 -3.05
CA GLY A 420 -14.52 -8.87 -2.66
C GLY A 420 -15.75 -8.47 -1.86
N TYR A 421 -16.94 -8.74 -2.38
CA TYR A 421 -18.20 -8.40 -1.71
C TYR A 421 -18.29 -9.00 -0.30
N PHE A 422 -18.10 -10.31 -0.13
CA PHE A 422 -18.22 -10.98 1.17
C PHE A 422 -17.01 -10.78 2.10
N SER A 423 -15.98 -10.10 1.65
CA SER A 423 -14.95 -9.56 2.53
C SER A 423 -15.40 -8.28 3.25
N ARG A 424 -16.23 -7.45 2.59
CA ARG A 424 -16.79 -6.21 3.14
C ARG A 424 -18.14 -6.45 3.85
N TYR A 425 -19.01 -7.24 3.25
CA TYR A 425 -20.37 -7.46 3.72
C TYR A 425 -20.55 -8.85 4.34
N ALA A 426 -21.14 -8.89 5.53
CA ALA A 426 -21.38 -10.16 6.22
C ALA A 426 -22.27 -11.10 5.39
N ALA A 427 -21.84 -12.32 5.21
CA ALA A 427 -22.59 -13.37 4.52
C ALA A 427 -23.82 -13.80 5.34
N LYS A 428 -23.70 -13.84 6.66
CA LYS A 428 -24.76 -14.16 7.64
C LYS A 428 -24.77 -13.11 8.75
N GLU A 429 -25.94 -12.85 9.32
CA GLU A 429 -26.09 -11.92 10.44
C GLU A 429 -25.14 -12.27 11.60
N GLY A 430 -24.43 -11.28 12.12
CA GLY A 430 -23.46 -11.44 13.21
C GLY A 430 -22.12 -12.06 12.80
N GLN A 431 -21.91 -12.38 11.52
CA GLN A 431 -20.62 -12.85 11.03
C GLN A 431 -19.65 -11.67 10.89
N ARG A 432 -18.42 -11.84 11.42
CA ARG A 432 -17.35 -10.87 11.24
C ARG A 432 -16.82 -10.94 9.82
N THR A 433 -16.71 -9.78 9.17
CA THR A 433 -16.16 -9.65 7.81
C THR A 433 -14.62 -9.60 7.84
N VAL A 434 -13.99 -9.77 6.69
CA VAL A 434 -12.52 -9.63 6.56
C VAL A 434 -12.10 -8.22 6.92
N VAL A 435 -12.78 -7.20 6.38
CA VAL A 435 -12.49 -5.78 6.68
C VAL A 435 -12.59 -5.47 8.18
N ALA A 436 -13.63 -5.95 8.86
CA ALA A 436 -13.77 -5.72 10.30
C ALA A 436 -12.70 -6.46 11.12
N ALA A 437 -12.29 -7.67 10.68
CA ALA A 437 -11.26 -8.44 11.34
C ALA A 437 -9.87 -7.84 11.12
N GLU A 438 -9.62 -7.34 9.92
CA GLU A 438 -8.39 -6.64 9.56
C GLU A 438 -8.22 -5.35 10.35
N TYR A 439 -9.25 -4.51 10.36
CA TYR A 439 -9.27 -3.26 11.12
C TYR A 439 -8.94 -3.50 12.59
N GLU A 440 -9.63 -4.47 13.24
CA GLU A 440 -9.35 -4.80 14.63
C GLU A 440 -7.95 -5.36 14.83
N TRP A 441 -7.47 -6.19 13.91
CA TRP A 441 -6.19 -6.83 14.06
C TRP A 441 -5.02 -5.89 13.76
N LEU A 442 -5.05 -5.16 12.62
CA LEU A 442 -3.99 -4.22 12.23
C LEU A 442 -4.01 -2.98 13.09
N MET A 443 -5.17 -2.32 13.17
CA MET A 443 -5.26 -1.01 13.78
C MET A 443 -5.23 -1.10 15.29
N ILE A 444 -6.11 -1.89 15.91
CA ILE A 444 -6.29 -1.87 17.36
C ILE A 444 -5.21 -2.68 18.09
N ASN A 445 -4.81 -3.83 17.56
CA ASN A 445 -3.99 -4.77 18.34
C ASN A 445 -2.50 -4.75 17.99
N LYS A 446 -2.10 -4.18 16.85
CA LYS A 446 -0.71 -4.31 16.37
C LYS A 446 0.00 -2.99 16.08
N ILE A 447 -0.67 -2.03 15.45
CA ILE A 447 -0.01 -0.80 15.01
C ILE A 447 -0.42 0.38 15.89
N CYS A 448 -1.72 0.53 16.20
CA CYS A 448 -2.19 1.61 17.05
C CYS A 448 -1.81 1.39 18.51
N GLN A 449 -1.10 2.32 19.07
CA GLN A 449 -0.79 2.37 20.50
C GLN A 449 -1.60 3.46 21.20
N THR A 450 -2.10 4.43 20.45
CA THR A 450 -2.94 5.53 20.89
C THR A 450 -4.13 5.71 19.96
N SER A 451 -5.14 6.50 20.39
CA SER A 451 -6.24 6.90 19.52
C SER A 451 -5.78 7.80 18.36
N GLU A 452 -4.68 8.52 18.54
CA GLU A 452 -4.08 9.34 17.49
C GLU A 452 -3.53 8.49 16.35
N ASP A 453 -2.97 7.32 16.65
CA ASP A 453 -2.45 6.40 15.63
C ASP A 453 -3.56 5.89 14.70
N GLN A 454 -4.79 5.74 15.21
CA GLN A 454 -5.92 5.34 14.37
C GLN A 454 -6.22 6.41 13.30
N GLU A 455 -6.30 7.69 13.69
CA GLU A 455 -6.53 8.80 12.75
C GLU A 455 -5.41 8.87 11.70
N MET A 456 -4.16 8.60 12.10
CA MET A 456 -3.02 8.56 11.20
C MET A 456 -3.09 7.40 10.20
N LEU A 457 -3.48 6.21 10.65
CA LEU A 457 -3.66 5.06 9.75
C LEU A 457 -4.79 5.29 8.75
N GLU A 458 -5.92 5.87 9.19
CA GLU A 458 -7.01 6.24 8.30
C GLU A 458 -6.53 7.24 7.23
N LEU A 459 -5.71 8.22 7.61
CA LEU A 459 -5.10 9.17 6.68
C LEU A 459 -4.13 8.48 5.69
N ILE A 460 -3.28 7.56 6.17
CA ILE A 460 -2.37 6.78 5.32
C ILE A 460 -3.17 5.98 4.30
N PHE A 461 -4.22 5.27 4.73
CA PHE A 461 -5.03 4.46 3.83
C PHE A 461 -5.82 5.31 2.83
N ALA A 462 -6.35 6.48 3.26
CA ALA A 462 -7.01 7.40 2.35
C ALA A 462 -6.07 8.02 1.31
N SER A 463 -4.78 8.13 1.64
CA SER A 463 -3.75 8.74 0.80
C SER A 463 -2.90 7.76 -0.02
N LYS A 464 -3.28 6.47 -0.08
CA LYS A 464 -2.53 5.45 -0.85
C LYS A 464 -2.36 5.86 -2.31
N VAL A 465 -1.15 5.69 -2.83
CA VAL A 465 -0.83 5.85 -4.25
C VAL A 465 -0.17 4.60 -4.81
N PHE A 466 -0.58 4.24 -6.01
CA PHE A 466 -0.03 3.14 -6.79
C PHE A 466 0.73 3.73 -7.98
N ASP A 467 2.03 3.50 -8.05
CA ASP A 467 2.90 4.10 -9.06
C ASP A 467 3.07 3.18 -10.28
N THR A 468 2.54 3.61 -11.41
CA THR A 468 2.62 2.89 -12.68
C THR A 468 4.07 2.58 -13.06
N ASP A 469 4.98 3.55 -12.91
CA ASP A 469 6.38 3.33 -13.30
C ASP A 469 7.11 2.37 -12.37
N GLY A 470 6.89 2.48 -11.06
CA GLY A 470 7.44 1.55 -10.08
C GLY A 470 6.99 0.11 -10.33
N ALA A 471 5.71 -0.08 -10.71
CA ALA A 471 5.17 -1.39 -11.04
C ALA A 471 5.62 -1.91 -12.41
N MET A 472 5.59 -1.07 -13.44
CA MET A 472 5.85 -1.47 -14.84
C MET A 472 7.30 -1.34 -15.28
N ARG A 473 8.12 -0.62 -14.51
CA ARG A 473 9.55 -0.38 -14.77
C ARG A 473 9.86 0.19 -16.17
N ILE A 474 9.03 1.08 -16.66
CA ILE A 474 9.11 1.60 -18.03
C ILE A 474 10.27 2.61 -18.15
N THR A 475 10.34 3.58 -17.25
CA THR A 475 11.38 4.61 -17.31
C THR A 475 12.69 4.16 -16.67
N GLY A 476 12.65 3.30 -15.66
CA GLY A 476 13.78 2.87 -14.86
C GLY A 476 14.24 3.91 -13.82
N VAL A 477 13.47 4.98 -13.59
CA VAL A 477 13.85 6.07 -12.67
C VAL A 477 13.94 5.58 -11.25
N GLN A 478 12.95 4.82 -10.76
CA GLN A 478 13.01 4.30 -9.40
C GLN A 478 14.31 3.50 -9.18
N ALA A 479 14.57 2.50 -10.01
CA ALA A 479 15.78 1.66 -9.88
C ALA A 479 17.08 2.48 -9.94
N ALA A 480 17.12 3.52 -10.75
CA ALA A 480 18.26 4.40 -10.84
C ALA A 480 18.43 5.29 -9.60
N VAL A 481 17.34 5.82 -9.06
CA VAL A 481 17.35 6.60 -7.81
C VAL A 481 17.77 5.71 -6.64
N ASP A 482 17.25 4.49 -6.56
CA ASP A 482 17.62 3.50 -5.53
C ASP A 482 19.12 3.16 -5.61
N ASP A 483 19.66 2.93 -6.81
CA ASP A 483 21.08 2.65 -7.01
C ASP A 483 21.98 3.84 -6.61
N LEU A 484 21.56 5.06 -6.97
CA LEU A 484 22.26 6.28 -6.55
C LEU A 484 22.20 6.51 -5.04
N ALA A 485 21.06 6.21 -4.40
CA ALA A 485 20.92 6.28 -2.95
C ALA A 485 21.84 5.28 -2.25
N GLN A 486 21.85 4.01 -2.70
CA GLN A 486 22.73 2.97 -2.17
C GLN A 486 24.22 3.32 -2.31
N LYS A 487 24.61 3.98 -3.38
CA LYS A 487 26.00 4.38 -3.66
C LYS A 487 26.37 5.74 -3.09
N GLN A 488 25.40 6.49 -2.55
CA GLN A 488 25.58 7.86 -2.08
C GLN A 488 26.13 8.80 -3.19
N LYS A 489 25.52 8.77 -4.37
CA LYS A 489 26.06 9.44 -5.58
C LYS A 489 25.03 10.37 -6.24
N SER A 490 24.51 11.35 -5.53
CA SER A 490 23.55 12.33 -6.08
C SER A 490 24.13 13.08 -7.29
N GLY A 491 25.44 13.35 -7.29
CA GLY A 491 26.09 14.05 -8.39
C GLY A 491 26.00 13.36 -9.76
N GLU A 492 25.68 12.06 -9.81
CA GLU A 492 25.46 11.30 -11.03
C GLU A 492 24.00 11.35 -11.54
N LEU A 493 23.05 11.94 -10.77
CA LEU A 493 21.61 11.93 -11.10
C LEU A 493 21.31 12.52 -12.47
N SER A 494 21.85 13.72 -12.78
CA SER A 494 21.56 14.42 -14.04
C SER A 494 21.96 13.60 -15.27
N SER A 495 23.16 12.97 -15.24
CA SER A 495 23.61 12.12 -16.34
C SER A 495 22.79 10.84 -16.44
N THR A 496 22.43 10.25 -15.31
CA THR A 496 21.60 9.03 -15.23
C THR A 496 20.21 9.28 -15.80
N LEU A 497 19.50 10.32 -15.33
CA LEU A 497 18.19 10.68 -15.85
C LEU A 497 18.23 11.08 -17.34
N GLY A 498 19.31 11.74 -17.78
CA GLY A 498 19.53 12.06 -19.20
C GLY A 498 19.61 10.80 -20.08
N GLY A 499 20.30 9.77 -19.60
CA GLY A 499 20.37 8.45 -20.27
C GLY A 499 19.03 7.73 -20.29
N LEU A 500 18.29 7.73 -19.17
CA LEU A 500 16.97 7.13 -19.08
C LEU A 500 15.95 7.83 -20.00
N ARG A 501 15.97 9.16 -20.02
CA ARG A 501 15.08 9.97 -20.88
C ARG A 501 15.19 9.58 -22.36
N ALA A 502 16.40 9.32 -22.84
CA ALA A 502 16.63 8.94 -24.24
C ALA A 502 15.91 7.61 -24.61
N ASN A 503 15.76 6.70 -23.66
CA ASN A 503 15.20 5.37 -23.87
C ASN A 503 13.74 5.23 -23.44
N ALA A 504 13.28 6.04 -22.48
CA ALA A 504 11.98 5.88 -21.83
C ALA A 504 10.79 5.85 -22.82
N MET A 505 10.78 6.74 -23.82
CA MET A 505 9.74 6.76 -24.85
C MET A 505 9.73 5.49 -25.70
N GLY A 506 10.92 5.00 -26.06
CA GLY A 506 11.05 3.74 -26.80
C GLY A 506 10.56 2.54 -25.99
N ASN A 507 10.86 2.52 -24.68
CA ASN A 507 10.41 1.48 -23.77
C ASN A 507 8.89 1.51 -23.62
N LEU A 508 8.28 2.69 -23.40
CA LEU A 508 6.83 2.84 -23.31
C LEU A 508 6.15 2.40 -24.59
N THR A 509 6.63 2.87 -25.74
CA THR A 509 6.08 2.50 -27.06
C THR A 509 6.15 0.99 -27.29
N LYS A 510 7.28 0.36 -26.97
CA LYS A 510 7.44 -1.08 -27.08
C LYS A 510 6.50 -1.84 -26.16
N PHE A 511 6.38 -1.40 -24.91
CA PHE A 511 5.47 -2.00 -23.92
C PHE A 511 4.02 -1.98 -24.45
N ILE A 512 3.54 -0.81 -24.88
CA ILE A 512 2.16 -0.61 -25.38
C ILE A 512 1.91 -1.41 -26.66
N ASN A 513 2.86 -1.42 -27.60
CA ASN A 513 2.71 -2.17 -28.85
C ASN A 513 2.62 -3.68 -28.58
N ASN A 514 3.50 -4.21 -27.73
CA ASN A 514 3.47 -5.62 -27.35
C ASN A 514 2.14 -5.98 -26.66
N MET A 515 1.70 -5.15 -25.72
CA MET A 515 0.42 -5.34 -25.04
C MET A 515 -0.75 -5.37 -26.05
N ASN A 516 -0.84 -4.37 -26.94
CA ASN A 516 -1.93 -4.29 -27.91
C ASN A 516 -1.92 -5.43 -28.93
N GLU A 517 -0.75 -5.97 -29.27
CA GLU A 517 -0.65 -7.16 -30.13
C GLU A 517 -1.20 -8.42 -29.44
N LYS A 518 -0.94 -8.58 -28.14
CA LYS A 518 -1.28 -9.78 -27.37
C LYS A 518 -2.65 -9.71 -26.70
N VAL A 519 -3.08 -8.50 -26.33
CA VAL A 519 -4.37 -8.22 -25.69
C VAL A 519 -5.14 -7.24 -26.59
N PRO A 520 -5.79 -7.70 -27.66
CA PRO A 520 -6.54 -6.84 -28.57
C PRO A 520 -7.72 -6.16 -27.87
N ASN A 521 -8.17 -5.03 -28.42
CA ASN A 521 -9.30 -4.25 -27.91
C ASN A 521 -10.62 -5.02 -27.97
#